data_51b4151dc0b9587c16ad4745f6ebc727
#
_entry.id   51b4151dc0b9587c16ad4745f6ebc727
#
_cell.length_a   1.000
_cell.length_b   1.000
_cell.length_c   1.000
_cell.angle_alpha   90.00
_cell.angle_beta   90.00
_cell.angle_gamma   90.00
#
_symmetry.space_group_name_H-M   'P 1'
#
loop_
_entity.id
_entity.type
_entity.pdbx_description
1 polymer ?
#
loop_
_entity_poly.entity_id
_entity_poly.type
_entity_poly.pdbx_seq_one_letter_code
_entity_poly.pdbx_strand_id
1 'polypeptide(L)'
;KSLNPKGKIIILALNPKQNQWPHFKFFKSKLIKSLKKDKIILNLIKSNFKKYKISYFNFRVSITKDSYIQMVKNRFTSCLLNLSNEELKAGVKEIKERYKKKLVFSDKLICISYKKK
;
A
#
# COMPACT_ATOMS: atom_id res chain seq x y z
N LYS A 1 -16.10 -3.55 -18.04
CA LYS A 1 -16.22 -4.98 -17.81
C LYS A 1 -17.55 -5.34 -17.19
N SER A 2 -18.29 -6.16 -17.87
CA SER A 2 -19.51 -6.70 -17.30
C SER A 2 -19.18 -7.86 -16.36
N LEU A 3 -19.83 -7.90 -15.23
CA LEU A 3 -19.75 -8.98 -14.26
C LEU A 3 -20.91 -9.91 -14.44
N ASN A 4 -20.69 -11.20 -14.30
CA ASN A 4 -21.80 -12.17 -14.28
C ASN A 4 -22.79 -11.82 -13.18
N PRO A 5 -24.12 -12.13 -13.35
CA PRO A 5 -25.11 -11.84 -12.31
C PRO A 5 -24.75 -12.41 -10.94
N LYS A 6 -24.02 -13.53 -10.90
CA LYS A 6 -23.50 -14.12 -9.66
C LYS A 6 -22.04 -13.78 -9.40
N GLY A 7 -21.48 -12.85 -10.17
CA GLY A 7 -20.10 -12.46 -10.04
C GLY A 7 -19.80 -11.71 -8.74
N LYS A 8 -18.58 -11.86 -8.26
CA LYS A 8 -18.10 -11.22 -7.05
C LYS A 8 -16.83 -10.43 -7.39
N ILE A 9 -16.74 -9.21 -6.93
CA ILE A 9 -15.55 -8.39 -7.06
C ILE A 9 -14.82 -8.34 -5.72
N ILE A 10 -13.52 -8.56 -5.76
CA ILE A 10 -12.66 -8.48 -4.58
C ILE A 10 -11.59 -7.43 -4.85
N ILE A 11 -11.49 -6.45 -3.98
CA ILE A 11 -10.47 -5.41 -4.03
C ILE A 11 -9.59 -5.55 -2.80
N LEU A 12 -8.30 -5.71 -3.01
CA LEU A 12 -7.30 -5.77 -1.95
C LEU A 12 -6.39 -4.56 -2.07
N ALA A 13 -6.25 -3.79 -1.00
CA ALA A 13 -5.46 -2.57 -1.00
C ALA A 13 -4.84 -2.32 0.36
N LEU A 14 -3.88 -1.40 0.42
CA LEU A 14 -3.37 -0.93 1.69
C LEU A 14 -4.48 -0.22 2.46
N ASN A 15 -4.49 -0.40 3.79
CA ASN A 15 -5.44 0.32 4.62
C ASN A 15 -5.08 1.81 4.61
N PRO A 16 -5.96 2.68 4.07
CA PRO A 16 -5.62 4.10 3.94
C PRO A 16 -5.57 4.86 5.26
N LYS A 17 -6.11 4.27 6.33
CA LYS A 17 -6.12 4.90 7.66
C LYS A 17 -4.93 4.49 8.52
N GLN A 18 -4.33 3.36 8.22
CA GLN A 18 -3.26 2.80 9.04
C GLN A 18 -2.18 2.24 8.12
N ASN A 19 -1.00 2.80 8.19
CA ASN A 19 0.15 2.33 7.43
C ASN A 19 1.42 2.48 8.28
N GLN A 20 2.16 1.39 8.39
CA GLN A 20 3.38 1.34 9.19
C GLN A 20 4.63 1.00 8.35
N TRP A 21 4.53 1.07 7.05
CA TRP A 21 5.67 0.78 6.19
C TRP A 21 6.81 1.76 6.46
N PRO A 22 8.05 1.26 6.57
CA PRO A 22 9.21 2.14 6.63
C PRO A 22 9.27 2.99 5.37
N HIS A 23 9.42 4.28 5.54
CA HIS A 23 9.41 5.20 4.40
C HIS A 23 10.57 6.20 4.50
N PHE A 24 10.83 6.86 3.40
CA PHE A 24 11.73 7.99 3.30
C PHE A 24 10.98 9.17 2.67
N LYS A 25 11.60 10.34 2.67
CA LYS A 25 10.94 11.61 2.31
C LYS A 25 10.11 11.52 1.02
N PHE A 26 10.72 11.08 -0.08
CA PHE A 26 10.02 11.02 -1.38
C PHE A 26 8.94 9.93 -1.41
N PHE A 27 9.21 8.80 -0.81
CA PHE A 27 8.23 7.72 -0.69
C PHE A 27 7.04 8.15 0.14
N LYS A 28 7.28 8.78 1.28
CA LYS A 28 6.21 9.27 2.15
C LYS A 28 5.27 10.21 1.42
N SER A 29 5.81 11.16 0.65
CA SER A 29 5.01 12.08 -0.14
C SER A 29 4.11 11.36 -1.15
N LYS A 30 4.66 10.42 -1.91
CA LYS A 30 3.91 9.63 -2.88
C LYS A 30 2.88 8.71 -2.21
N LEU A 31 3.26 8.11 -1.10
CA LEU A 31 2.37 7.22 -0.34
C LEU A 31 1.15 7.98 0.21
N ILE A 32 1.36 9.16 0.77
CA ILE A 32 0.26 9.98 1.28
C ILE A 32 -0.73 10.32 0.16
N LYS A 33 -0.24 10.70 -1.02
CA LYS A 33 -1.10 10.98 -2.17
C LYS A 33 -1.87 9.75 -2.60
N SER A 34 -1.21 8.59 -2.66
CA SER A 34 -1.84 7.32 -3.03
C SER A 34 -2.92 6.92 -2.03
N LEU A 35 -2.65 7.06 -0.74
CA LEU A 35 -3.62 6.71 0.31
C LEU A 35 -4.84 7.63 0.29
N LYS A 36 -4.67 8.91 0.01
CA LYS A 36 -5.80 9.83 -0.18
C LYS A 36 -6.68 9.42 -1.35
N LYS A 37 -6.08 9.04 -2.46
CA LYS A 37 -6.77 8.57 -3.65
C LYS A 37 -7.53 7.28 -3.37
N ASP A 38 -6.89 6.34 -2.68
CA ASP A 38 -7.50 5.07 -2.29
C ASP A 38 -8.70 5.28 -1.35
N LYS A 39 -8.60 6.25 -0.45
CA LYS A 39 -9.70 6.61 0.45
C LYS A 39 -10.91 7.14 -0.33
N ILE A 40 -10.69 7.95 -1.36
CA ILE A 40 -11.76 8.46 -2.23
C ILE A 40 -12.42 7.30 -2.97
N ILE A 41 -11.64 6.38 -3.54
CA ILE A 41 -12.15 5.21 -4.24
C ILE A 41 -12.97 4.33 -3.28
N LEU A 42 -12.48 4.11 -2.07
CA LEU A 42 -13.19 3.33 -1.05
C LEU A 42 -14.54 3.95 -0.71
N ASN A 43 -14.58 5.27 -0.53
CA ASN A 43 -15.83 5.97 -0.25
C ASN A 43 -16.83 5.87 -1.41
N LEU A 44 -16.35 5.95 -2.66
CA LEU A 44 -17.19 5.77 -3.84
C LEU A 44 -17.79 4.37 -3.88
N ILE A 45 -17.02 3.34 -3.56
CA ILE A 45 -17.52 1.96 -3.49
C ILE A 45 -18.59 1.83 -2.43
N LYS A 46 -18.37 2.36 -1.24
CA LYS A 46 -19.35 2.33 -0.15
C LYS A 46 -20.64 3.06 -0.52
N SER A 47 -20.56 4.14 -1.29
CA SER A 47 -21.72 4.91 -1.70
C SER A 47 -22.51 4.24 -2.80
N ASN A 48 -21.87 3.52 -3.72
CA ASN A 48 -22.50 2.99 -4.93
C ASN A 48 -22.92 1.52 -4.83
N PHE A 49 -22.42 0.78 -3.86
CA PHE A 49 -22.71 -0.64 -3.70
C PHE A 49 -23.36 -0.90 -2.36
N LYS A 50 -24.61 -1.37 -2.38
CA LYS A 50 -25.40 -1.59 -1.16
C LYS A 50 -24.92 -2.79 -0.34
N LYS A 51 -24.42 -3.83 -1.00
CA LYS A 51 -23.98 -5.06 -0.34
C LYS A 51 -22.50 -5.25 -0.57
N TYR A 52 -21.71 -4.86 0.42
CA TYR A 52 -20.28 -5.10 0.42
C TYR A 52 -19.86 -5.63 1.78
N LYS A 53 -18.77 -6.35 1.79
CA LYS A 53 -18.14 -6.85 3.01
C LYS A 53 -16.71 -6.31 3.08
N ILE A 54 -16.34 -5.78 4.22
CA ILE A 54 -14.99 -5.30 4.46
C ILE A 54 -14.31 -6.22 5.46
N SER A 55 -13.11 -6.67 5.11
CA SER A 55 -12.26 -7.45 5.99
C SER A 55 -10.92 -6.74 6.14
N TYR A 56 -10.33 -6.82 7.32
CA TYR A 56 -9.04 -6.21 7.62
C TYR A 56 -8.02 -7.30 7.86
N PHE A 57 -6.85 -7.15 7.26
CA PHE A 57 -5.76 -8.08 7.44
C PHE A 57 -4.55 -7.34 8.00
N ASN A 58 -3.87 -7.97 8.92
CA ASN A 58 -2.71 -7.41 9.56
C ASN A 58 -1.60 -8.45 9.56
N PHE A 59 -0.55 -8.18 8.80
CA PHE A 59 0.59 -9.07 8.68
C PHE A 59 1.81 -8.43 9.33
N ARG A 60 2.38 -9.13 10.31
CA ARG A 60 3.62 -8.70 10.90
C ARG A 60 4.78 -9.04 9.99
N VAL A 61 5.55 -8.03 9.61
CA VAL A 61 6.71 -8.19 8.73
C VAL A 61 7.98 -7.93 9.54
N SER A 62 8.92 -8.86 9.42
CA SER A 62 10.25 -8.73 10.03
C SER A 62 11.28 -9.04 8.95
N ILE A 63 11.99 -8.02 8.50
CA ILE A 63 12.99 -8.13 7.44
C ILE A 63 14.25 -7.35 7.81
N THR A 64 15.36 -7.70 7.18
CA THR A 64 16.59 -6.91 7.34
C THR A 64 16.49 -5.61 6.56
N LYS A 65 17.23 -4.61 7.02
CA LYS A 65 17.33 -3.33 6.30
C LYS A 65 17.84 -3.54 4.87
N ASP A 66 18.81 -4.41 4.69
CA ASP A 66 19.37 -4.69 3.36
C ASP A 66 18.34 -5.31 2.42
N SER A 67 17.51 -6.24 2.93
CA SER A 67 16.41 -6.81 2.14
C SER A 67 15.39 -5.75 1.75
N TYR A 68 15.06 -4.87 2.68
CA TYR A 68 14.11 -3.78 2.41
C TYR A 68 14.69 -2.81 1.36
N ILE A 69 15.97 -2.48 1.45
CA ILE A 69 16.65 -1.64 0.45
C ILE A 69 16.57 -2.27 -0.95
N GLN A 70 16.76 -3.58 -1.06
CA GLN A 70 16.61 -4.27 -2.33
C GLN A 70 15.18 -4.17 -2.88
N MET A 71 14.18 -4.31 -2.01
CA MET A 71 12.78 -4.10 -2.40
C MET A 71 12.56 -2.69 -2.94
N VAL A 72 13.09 -1.68 -2.27
CA VAL A 72 12.98 -0.28 -2.70
C VAL A 72 13.67 -0.07 -4.03
N LYS A 73 14.87 -0.59 -4.21
CA LYS A 73 15.61 -0.51 -5.48
C LYS A 73 14.85 -1.16 -6.63
N ASN A 74 14.12 -2.23 -6.35
CA ASN A 74 13.28 -2.93 -7.31
C ASN A 74 11.89 -2.33 -7.44
N ARG A 75 11.63 -1.20 -6.77
CA ARG A 75 10.38 -0.45 -6.87
C ARG A 75 9.16 -1.34 -6.59
N PHE A 76 9.16 -1.99 -5.42
CA PHE A 76 8.16 -3.01 -5.03
C PHE A 76 6.73 -2.49 -4.95
N THR A 77 6.52 -1.20 -4.94
CA THR A 77 5.19 -0.58 -4.88
C THR A 77 5.06 0.50 -5.95
N SER A 78 3.83 0.72 -6.41
CA SER A 78 3.52 1.73 -7.42
C SER A 78 3.96 3.14 -7.00
N CYS A 79 3.98 3.44 -5.71
CA CYS A 79 4.43 4.72 -5.19
C CYS A 79 5.89 5.03 -5.56
N LEU A 80 6.70 4.02 -5.83
CA LEU A 80 8.10 4.16 -6.17
C LEU A 80 8.35 4.23 -7.69
N LEU A 81 7.38 3.86 -8.50
CA LEU A 81 7.56 3.79 -9.96
C LEU A 81 7.87 5.14 -10.59
N ASN A 82 7.32 6.22 -10.03
CA ASN A 82 7.48 7.56 -10.59
C ASN A 82 8.64 8.35 -9.98
N LEU A 83 9.41 7.74 -9.08
CA LEU A 83 10.60 8.39 -8.55
C LEU A 83 11.74 8.33 -9.57
N SER A 84 12.50 9.41 -9.69
CA SER A 84 13.73 9.41 -10.48
C SER A 84 14.78 8.50 -9.83
N ASN A 85 15.78 8.09 -10.60
CA ASN A 85 16.90 7.31 -10.07
C ASN A 85 17.63 8.05 -8.93
N GLU A 86 17.74 9.36 -9.05
CA GLU A 86 18.38 10.21 -8.04
C GLU A 86 17.56 10.27 -6.76
N GLU A 87 16.24 10.43 -6.87
CA GLU A 87 15.34 10.39 -5.73
C GLU A 87 15.38 9.04 -5.04
N LEU A 88 15.44 7.97 -5.81
CA LEU A 88 15.54 6.61 -5.28
C LEU A 88 16.85 6.40 -4.52
N LYS A 89 17.97 6.86 -5.08
CA LYS A 89 19.28 6.80 -4.41
C LYS A 89 19.30 7.59 -3.11
N ALA A 90 18.74 8.79 -3.11
CA ALA A 90 18.61 9.61 -1.92
C ALA A 90 17.77 8.90 -0.86
N GLY A 91 16.69 8.25 -1.28
CA GLY A 91 15.83 7.47 -0.39
C GLY A 91 16.55 6.28 0.23
N VAL A 92 17.32 5.55 -0.56
CA VAL A 92 18.13 4.42 -0.06
C VAL A 92 19.12 4.90 0.99
N LYS A 93 19.79 6.02 0.73
CA LYS A 93 20.73 6.62 1.70
C LYS A 93 20.01 6.98 3.00
N GLU A 94 18.84 7.58 2.91
CA GLU A 94 18.02 7.94 4.07
C GLU A 94 17.64 6.70 4.88
N ILE A 95 17.27 5.61 4.23
CA ILE A 95 16.96 4.34 4.90
C ILE A 95 18.16 3.81 5.64
N LYS A 96 19.35 3.83 5.01
CA LYS A 96 20.59 3.36 5.64
C LYS A 96 20.93 4.15 6.90
N GLU A 97 20.69 5.44 6.88
CA GLU A 97 21.03 6.34 8.00
C GLU A 97 19.99 6.31 9.11
N ARG A 98 18.71 6.18 8.76
CA ARG A 98 17.57 6.37 9.68
C ARG A 98 17.13 5.10 10.38
N TYR A 99 17.19 3.95 9.72
CA TYR A 99 16.64 2.71 10.24
C TYR A 99 17.72 1.76 10.75
N LYS A 100 17.34 0.94 11.74
CA LYS A 100 18.19 -0.10 12.30
C LYS A 100 18.32 -1.28 11.33
N LYS A 101 19.25 -2.19 11.60
CA LYS A 101 19.52 -3.38 10.76
C LYS A 101 18.28 -4.24 10.54
N LYS A 102 17.39 -4.34 11.51
CA LYS A 102 16.17 -5.13 11.43
C LYS A 102 14.97 -4.20 11.45
N LEU A 103 14.07 -4.38 10.49
CA LEU A 103 12.82 -3.64 10.40
C LEU A 103 11.66 -4.54 10.78
N VAL A 104 10.84 -4.09 11.72
CA VAL A 104 9.64 -4.78 12.14
C VAL A 104 8.48 -3.80 12.01
N PHE A 105 7.48 -4.18 11.24
CA PHE A 105 6.30 -3.35 11.04
C PHE A 105 5.10 -4.23 10.72
N SER A 106 3.91 -3.64 10.79
CA SER A 106 2.68 -4.32 10.39
C SER A 106 2.25 -3.84 9.01
N ASP A 107 2.04 -4.78 8.11
CA ASP A 107 1.45 -4.52 6.81
C ASP A 107 -0.07 -4.67 6.95
N LYS A 108 -0.76 -3.55 6.90
CA LYS A 108 -2.20 -3.49 7.14
C LYS A 108 -2.94 -3.35 5.83
N LEU A 109 -3.75 -4.33 5.53
CA LEU A 109 -4.50 -4.42 4.28
C LEU A 109 -6.00 -4.35 4.55
N ILE A 110 -6.72 -3.85 3.58
CA ILE A 110 -8.17 -3.85 3.55
C ILE A 110 -8.63 -4.66 2.35
N CYS A 111 -9.60 -5.53 2.57
CA CYS A 111 -10.20 -6.33 1.51
C CYS A 111 -11.68 -5.99 1.43
N ILE A 112 -12.14 -5.55 0.27
CA ILE A 112 -13.54 -5.24 0.04
C ILE A 112 -14.07 -6.24 -0.97
N SER A 113 -15.15 -6.91 -0.61
CA SER A 113 -15.83 -7.80 -1.53
C SER A 113 -17.29 -7.39 -1.67
N TYR A 114 -17.80 -7.46 -2.86
CA TYR A 114 -19.22 -7.24 -3.12
C TYR A 114 -19.69 -8.12 -4.26
N LYS A 115 -20.98 -8.43 -4.20
CA LYS A 115 -21.66 -9.20 -5.25
C LYS A 115 -22.46 -8.27 -6.11
N LYS A 116 -22.40 -8.47 -7.42
CA LYS A 116 -23.32 -7.83 -8.36
C LYS A 116 -24.68 -8.51 -8.23
N LYS A 117 -25.71 -7.70 -8.16
CA LYS A 117 -27.08 -8.21 -8.22
C LYS A 117 -27.51 -8.55 -9.63
#